data_aefa5e90b79923e71ec037b3c6d52a46
#
_entry.id   aefa5e90b79923e71ec037b3c6d52a46
#
_cell.length_a   1.000
_cell.length_b   1.000
_cell.length_c   1.000
_cell.angle_alpha   90.00
_cell.angle_beta   90.00
_cell.angle_gamma   90.00
#
_symmetry.space_group_name_H-M   'P 1'
#
loop_
_entity.id
_entity.type
_entity.pdbx_description
1 polymer ?
#
loop_
_entity_poly.entity_id
_entity_poly.type
_entity_poly.pdbx_seq_one_letter_code
_entity_poly.pdbx_strand_id
1 'polypeptide(L)'
;MCIRDSHYGDPLLAYYWSHPAFDDYPVVGVSWESAREFTKWRTVFLNSYRKEEGLLPFPSFRLPTEAEWEYASRGGRDNVKYPWGNPYTRNSRGCVLANFKPGRGNYVDDGYAYTSPVGVFFPNDFGLYDMSGNVAEWCEDAYIDSYNPVVWDLNPIYRDDQNDQKVIRGGSWKDIAFFIEVATRTFEYKDSTRAFIGFRTAMPHLGRNLEGF
;
A
#
# COMPACT_ATOMS: atom_id res chain seq x y z
N MET A 1 5.80 14.39 -14.22
CA MET A 1 5.32 12.99 -14.10
C MET A 1 3.88 12.98 -14.62
N CYS A 2 3.56 12.23 -15.65
CA CYS A 2 2.21 12.25 -16.23
C CYS A 2 1.40 11.09 -15.64
N ILE A 3 0.31 11.38 -14.95
CA ILE A 3 -0.72 10.39 -14.62
C ILE A 3 -1.45 10.09 -15.96
N ARG A 4 -0.90 9.17 -16.75
CA ARG A 4 -1.39 8.91 -18.12
C ARG A 4 -2.66 8.06 -18.20
N ASP A 5 -3.14 7.52 -17.06
CA ASP A 5 -4.26 6.58 -17.03
C ASP A 5 -5.61 7.23 -16.70
N SER A 6 -5.64 8.53 -16.39
CA SER A 6 -6.88 9.27 -16.22
C SER A 6 -7.38 9.78 -17.56
N HIS A 7 -8.68 9.80 -17.73
CA HIS A 7 -9.33 10.26 -18.95
C HIS A 7 -8.97 11.72 -19.24
N TYR A 8 -8.75 12.00 -20.51
CA TYR A 8 -8.47 13.33 -21.04
C TYR A 8 -9.51 14.35 -20.51
N GLY A 9 -9.05 15.29 -19.69
CA GLY A 9 -9.91 16.32 -19.10
C GLY A 9 -10.32 16.11 -17.65
N ASP A 10 -9.80 15.10 -16.96
CA ASP A 10 -10.04 14.91 -15.53
C ASP A 10 -9.33 16.03 -14.73
N PRO A 11 -10.08 16.89 -13.99
CA PRO A 11 -9.51 17.97 -13.20
C PRO A 11 -8.53 17.48 -12.12
N LEU A 12 -8.66 16.23 -11.65
CA LEU A 12 -7.72 15.62 -10.69
C LEU A 12 -6.31 15.52 -11.27
N LEU A 13 -6.17 15.36 -12.59
CA LEU A 13 -4.89 15.22 -13.24
C LEU A 13 -4.00 16.46 -13.11
N ALA A 14 -4.61 17.64 -13.20
CA ALA A 14 -3.91 18.92 -13.16
C ALA A 14 -3.54 19.33 -11.72
N TYR A 15 -4.35 18.96 -10.73
CA TYR A 15 -4.28 19.51 -9.38
C TYR A 15 -3.87 18.51 -8.30
N TYR A 16 -3.89 17.23 -8.57
CA TYR A 16 -3.64 16.19 -7.56
C TYR A 16 -2.31 16.38 -6.79
N TRP A 17 -1.28 16.87 -7.47
CA TRP A 17 0.04 17.08 -6.91
C TRP A 17 0.35 18.53 -6.47
N SER A 18 -0.54 19.45 -6.78
CA SER A 18 -0.28 20.88 -6.56
C SER A 18 -1.30 21.59 -5.70
N HIS A 19 -2.47 20.99 -5.50
CA HIS A 19 -3.55 21.64 -4.77
C HIS A 19 -3.66 21.09 -3.34
N PRO A 20 -3.69 21.95 -2.29
CA PRO A 20 -3.71 21.55 -0.88
C PRO A 20 -4.85 20.60 -0.48
N ALA A 21 -5.95 20.58 -1.24
CA ALA A 21 -7.06 19.66 -0.99
C ALA A 21 -6.67 18.17 -1.12
N PHE A 22 -5.53 17.88 -1.75
CA PHE A 22 -5.02 16.52 -1.94
C PHE A 22 -3.81 16.18 -1.07
N ASP A 23 -3.43 17.04 -0.10
CA ASP A 23 -2.28 16.81 0.77
C ASP A 23 -2.40 15.51 1.59
N ASP A 24 -3.64 15.15 1.97
CA ASP A 24 -3.94 13.92 2.71
C ASP A 24 -4.29 12.72 1.80
N TYR A 25 -4.11 12.84 0.49
CA TYR A 25 -4.39 11.75 -0.44
C TYR A 25 -3.14 10.88 -0.68
N PRO A 26 -3.31 9.60 -1.06
CA PRO A 26 -2.19 8.72 -1.30
C PRO A 26 -1.36 9.17 -2.50
N VAL A 27 -0.04 8.99 -2.43
CA VAL A 27 0.81 9.16 -3.61
C VAL A 27 0.48 8.10 -4.65
N VAL A 28 0.28 8.51 -5.91
CA VAL A 28 -0.04 7.62 -7.03
C VAL A 28 0.77 8.00 -8.28
N GLY A 29 0.72 7.18 -9.32
CA GLY A 29 1.43 7.48 -10.56
C GLY A 29 2.95 7.40 -10.41
N VAL A 30 3.46 6.59 -9.50
CA VAL A 30 4.88 6.34 -9.25
C VAL A 30 5.25 4.93 -9.69
N SER A 31 6.39 4.79 -10.35
CA SER A 31 6.95 3.48 -10.67
C SER A 31 7.54 2.81 -9.44
N TRP A 32 7.73 1.49 -9.49
CA TRP A 32 8.38 0.75 -8.42
C TRP A 32 9.79 1.26 -8.12
N GLU A 33 10.55 1.60 -9.17
CA GLU A 33 11.88 2.17 -9.02
C GLU A 33 11.84 3.54 -8.32
N SER A 34 10.91 4.41 -8.72
CA SER A 34 10.71 5.72 -8.06
C SER A 34 10.30 5.58 -6.59
N ALA A 35 9.44 4.62 -6.27
CA ALA A 35 9.05 4.33 -4.90
C ALA A 35 10.26 3.87 -4.05
N ARG A 36 11.12 3.00 -4.59
CA ARG A 36 12.37 2.58 -3.92
C ARG A 36 13.34 3.74 -3.72
N GLU A 37 13.56 4.57 -4.72
CA GLU A 37 14.43 5.75 -4.59
C GLU A 37 13.89 6.73 -3.54
N PHE A 38 12.57 6.91 -3.45
CA PHE A 38 11.98 7.70 -2.38
C PHE A 38 12.29 7.12 -0.99
N THR A 39 12.27 5.81 -0.80
CA THR A 39 12.61 5.21 0.51
C THR A 39 14.06 5.49 0.91
N LYS A 40 14.99 5.46 -0.04
CA LYS A 40 16.40 5.82 0.18
C LYS A 40 16.54 7.30 0.55
N TRP A 41 15.90 8.17 -0.23
CA TRP A 41 15.87 9.61 0.06
C TRP A 41 15.31 9.89 1.45
N ARG A 42 14.17 9.29 1.81
CA ARG A 42 13.54 9.42 3.13
C ARG A 42 14.49 9.02 4.25
N THR A 43 15.25 7.95 4.07
CA THR A 43 16.26 7.49 5.03
C THR A 43 17.34 8.53 5.25
N VAL A 44 17.92 9.05 4.16
CA VAL A 44 18.98 10.05 4.23
C VAL A 44 18.46 11.34 4.85
N PHE A 45 17.31 11.82 4.41
CA PHE A 45 16.69 13.05 4.89
C PHE A 45 16.42 12.98 6.40
N LEU A 46 15.76 11.93 6.88
CA LEU A 46 15.44 11.77 8.30
C LEU A 46 16.73 11.65 9.14
N ASN A 47 17.70 10.87 8.68
CA ASN A 47 18.93 10.66 9.42
C ASN A 47 19.84 11.91 9.45
N SER A 48 19.77 12.76 8.43
CA SER A 48 20.45 14.08 8.46
C SER A 48 19.85 14.96 9.54
N TYR A 49 18.53 15.08 9.59
CA TYR A 49 17.83 15.84 10.64
C TYR A 49 18.16 15.28 12.04
N ARG A 50 18.09 13.95 12.23
CA ARG A 50 18.38 13.31 13.51
C ARG A 50 19.84 13.54 13.97
N LYS A 51 20.78 13.56 13.03
CA LYS A 51 22.19 13.88 13.31
C LYS A 51 22.36 15.32 13.81
N GLU A 52 21.65 16.28 13.22
CA GLU A 52 21.65 17.69 13.65
C GLU A 52 21.09 17.83 15.07
N GLU A 53 20.07 17.04 15.42
CA GLU A 53 19.48 16.99 16.76
C GLU A 53 20.26 16.11 17.75
N GLY A 54 21.39 15.52 17.37
CA GLY A 54 22.21 14.64 18.25
C GLY A 54 21.55 13.29 18.57
N LEU A 55 20.58 12.86 17.76
CA LEU A 55 19.83 11.62 17.92
C LEU A 55 20.48 10.46 17.14
N LEU A 56 20.29 9.23 17.63
CA LEU A 56 20.74 8.02 16.91
C LEU A 56 20.00 7.88 15.57
N PRO A 57 20.69 7.39 14.51
CA PRO A 57 20.07 7.18 13.22
C PRO A 57 19.01 6.07 13.27
N PHE A 58 17.97 6.21 12.46
CA PHE A 58 17.03 5.12 12.19
C PHE A 58 17.56 4.17 11.11
N PRO A 59 17.11 2.90 11.14
CA PRO A 59 17.35 1.97 10.05
C PRO A 59 16.80 2.51 8.71
N SER A 60 17.30 1.91 7.64
CA SER A 60 16.87 2.31 6.30
C SER A 60 15.40 1.98 6.06
N PHE A 61 14.66 2.95 5.54
CA PHE A 61 13.34 2.70 4.96
C PHE A 61 13.47 1.92 3.66
N ARG A 62 12.48 1.09 3.39
CA ARG A 62 12.34 0.29 2.17
C ARG A 62 10.86 0.06 1.85
N LEU A 63 10.57 -0.53 0.72
CA LEU A 63 9.26 -1.13 0.49
C LEU A 63 9.08 -2.35 1.42
N PRO A 64 7.85 -2.67 1.84
CA PRO A 64 7.57 -3.91 2.55
C PRO A 64 7.81 -5.11 1.61
N THR A 65 8.24 -6.25 2.15
CA THR A 65 8.12 -7.50 1.40
C THR A 65 6.64 -7.86 1.27
N GLU A 66 6.30 -8.71 0.30
CA GLU A 66 4.94 -9.21 0.15
C GLU A 66 4.44 -9.90 1.42
N ALA A 67 5.30 -10.70 2.06
CA ALA A 67 4.98 -11.39 3.31
C ALA A 67 4.74 -10.41 4.48
N GLU A 68 5.56 -9.37 4.61
CA GLU A 68 5.37 -8.32 5.62
C GLU A 68 4.07 -7.56 5.38
N TRP A 69 3.78 -7.23 4.13
CA TRP A 69 2.56 -6.53 3.77
C TRP A 69 1.32 -7.35 4.13
N GLU A 70 1.31 -8.65 3.78
CA GLU A 70 0.20 -9.55 4.08
C GLU A 70 0.02 -9.76 5.60
N TYR A 71 1.12 -9.99 6.34
CA TYR A 71 1.08 -10.09 7.80
C TYR A 71 0.51 -8.81 8.43
N ALA A 72 1.00 -7.67 8.00
CA ALA A 72 0.52 -6.37 8.45
C ALA A 72 -0.98 -6.16 8.14
N SER A 73 -1.41 -6.55 6.94
CA SER A 73 -2.82 -6.45 6.52
C SER A 73 -3.75 -7.34 7.35
N ARG A 74 -3.30 -8.54 7.73
CA ARG A 74 -4.08 -9.46 8.59
C ARG A 74 -4.34 -8.92 10.00
N GLY A 75 -3.51 -8.01 10.48
CA GLY A 75 -3.69 -7.40 11.81
C GLY A 75 -3.59 -8.41 12.95
N GLY A 76 -2.79 -9.50 12.79
CA GLY A 76 -2.64 -10.57 13.78
C GLY A 76 -3.73 -11.64 13.76
N ARG A 77 -4.63 -11.62 12.78
CA ARG A 77 -5.70 -12.60 12.62
C ARG A 77 -5.34 -13.66 11.59
N ASP A 78 -5.70 -14.91 11.86
CA ASP A 78 -5.53 -16.00 10.91
C ASP A 78 -6.68 -16.05 9.90
N ASN A 79 -6.36 -16.38 8.65
CA ASN A 79 -7.32 -16.69 7.57
C ASN A 79 -8.43 -15.65 7.34
N VAL A 80 -8.17 -14.38 7.62
CA VAL A 80 -9.12 -13.30 7.34
C VAL A 80 -9.17 -12.96 5.87
N LYS A 81 -10.37 -12.68 5.38
CA LYS A 81 -10.61 -12.27 4.01
C LYS A 81 -10.24 -10.78 3.79
N TYR A 82 -10.58 -9.95 4.75
CA TYR A 82 -10.33 -8.50 4.74
C TYR A 82 -9.69 -8.04 6.07
N PRO A 83 -8.97 -6.91 6.09
CA PRO A 83 -8.26 -6.41 7.27
C PRO A 83 -9.15 -6.19 8.51
N TRP A 84 -10.42 -5.92 8.31
CA TRP A 84 -11.42 -5.72 9.39
C TRP A 84 -11.97 -7.03 9.98
N GLY A 85 -11.52 -8.19 9.49
CA GLY A 85 -11.75 -9.51 10.12
C GLY A 85 -13.02 -10.25 9.73
N ASN A 86 -14.01 -9.60 9.10
CA ASN A 86 -15.21 -10.28 8.60
C ASN A 86 -15.18 -10.43 7.06
N PRO A 87 -15.99 -11.33 6.47
CA PRO A 87 -15.95 -11.60 5.02
C PRO A 87 -16.78 -10.63 4.17
N TYR A 88 -17.38 -9.62 4.77
CA TYR A 88 -18.26 -8.67 4.08
C TYR A 88 -17.55 -7.34 3.81
N THR A 89 -17.89 -6.70 2.70
CA THR A 89 -17.38 -5.37 2.35
C THR A 89 -18.20 -4.23 2.96
N ARG A 90 -19.27 -4.58 3.70
CA ARG A 90 -20.14 -3.63 4.41
C ARG A 90 -20.30 -4.03 5.87
N ASN A 91 -20.45 -3.04 6.73
CA ASN A 91 -20.79 -3.27 8.12
C ASN A 91 -22.29 -3.56 8.30
N SER A 92 -22.72 -3.83 9.55
CA SER A 92 -24.11 -4.11 9.90
C SER A 92 -25.09 -2.95 9.63
N ARG A 93 -24.58 -1.74 9.43
CA ARG A 93 -25.35 -0.55 9.06
C ARG A 93 -25.41 -0.33 7.55
N GLY A 94 -24.79 -1.20 6.75
CA GLY A 94 -24.72 -1.10 5.29
C GLY A 94 -23.61 -0.18 4.75
N CYS A 95 -22.81 0.45 5.62
CA CYS A 95 -21.70 1.31 5.20
C CYS A 95 -20.58 0.48 4.59
N VAL A 96 -20.00 0.95 3.50
CA VAL A 96 -18.83 0.35 2.83
C VAL A 96 -17.60 0.51 3.72
N LEU A 97 -16.72 -0.49 3.75
CA LEU A 97 -15.57 -0.56 4.67
C LEU A 97 -14.23 -0.22 4.01
N ALA A 98 -14.20 0.01 2.72
CA ALA A 98 -13.01 0.39 1.96
C ALA A 98 -13.41 1.14 0.68
N ASN A 99 -12.48 1.90 0.13
CA ASN A 99 -12.66 2.53 -1.20
C ASN A 99 -12.32 1.51 -2.30
N PHE A 100 -13.34 1.01 -2.98
CA PHE A 100 -13.20 0.05 -4.09
C PHE A 100 -14.42 0.11 -5.00
N LYS A 101 -14.30 -0.45 -6.20
CA LYS A 101 -15.41 -0.52 -7.17
C LYS A 101 -16.38 -1.64 -6.78
N PRO A 102 -17.59 -1.35 -6.29
CA PRO A 102 -18.60 -2.38 -6.06
C PRO A 102 -19.00 -3.04 -7.40
N GLY A 103 -19.19 -4.35 -7.41
CA GLY A 103 -19.53 -5.10 -8.62
C GLY A 103 -20.90 -4.79 -9.20
N ARG A 104 -21.82 -4.25 -8.37
CA ARG A 104 -23.16 -3.78 -8.76
C ARG A 104 -23.54 -2.59 -7.89
N GLY A 105 -24.30 -1.65 -8.48
CA GLY A 105 -24.83 -0.49 -7.78
C GLY A 105 -24.06 0.80 -8.08
N ASN A 106 -24.09 1.71 -7.15
CA ASN A 106 -23.41 2.99 -7.23
C ASN A 106 -21.91 2.84 -7.01
N TYR A 107 -21.09 3.25 -8.00
CA TYR A 107 -19.61 3.16 -7.91
C TYR A 107 -18.99 4.16 -6.92
N VAL A 108 -19.75 5.12 -6.45
CA VAL A 108 -19.34 6.10 -5.44
C VAL A 108 -20.09 5.91 -4.12
N ASP A 109 -20.51 4.69 -3.83
CA ASP A 109 -21.27 4.37 -2.62
C ASP A 109 -20.42 4.43 -1.34
N ASP A 110 -19.11 4.37 -1.49
CA ASP A 110 -18.09 4.65 -0.47
C ASP A 110 -17.80 6.16 -0.28
N GLY A 111 -18.36 7.01 -1.14
CA GLY A 111 -18.19 8.46 -1.13
C GLY A 111 -17.13 8.97 -2.11
N TYR A 112 -16.40 8.10 -2.82
CA TYR A 112 -15.26 8.47 -3.67
C TYR A 112 -15.33 7.82 -5.04
N ALA A 113 -15.14 8.64 -6.09
CA ALA A 113 -15.07 8.13 -7.47
C ALA A 113 -13.69 7.60 -7.85
N TYR A 114 -12.66 8.07 -7.15
CA TYR A 114 -11.24 7.76 -7.32
C TYR A 114 -10.61 7.52 -5.95
N THR A 115 -9.37 7.96 -5.74
CA THR A 115 -8.70 7.90 -4.44
C THR A 115 -9.48 8.66 -3.36
N SER A 116 -9.39 8.20 -2.13
CA SER A 116 -9.86 8.90 -0.93
C SER A 116 -8.68 9.44 -0.11
N PRO A 117 -8.90 10.42 0.78
CA PRO A 117 -7.89 10.75 1.79
C PRO A 117 -7.48 9.50 2.57
N VAL A 118 -6.21 9.43 2.99
CA VAL A 118 -5.72 8.31 3.78
C VAL A 118 -6.38 8.29 5.16
N GLY A 119 -6.68 7.09 5.67
CA GLY A 119 -7.23 6.94 7.02
C GLY A 119 -8.71 7.26 7.18
N VAL A 120 -9.46 7.39 6.09
CA VAL A 120 -10.92 7.63 6.14
C VAL A 120 -11.67 6.40 6.63
N PHE A 121 -11.21 5.22 6.27
CA PHE A 121 -11.79 3.94 6.68
C PHE A 121 -11.16 3.45 7.98
N PHE A 122 -11.80 2.49 8.65
CA PHE A 122 -11.32 1.97 9.92
C PHE A 122 -10.00 1.20 9.77
N PRO A 123 -9.05 1.36 10.71
CA PRO A 123 -7.81 0.60 10.71
C PRO A 123 -8.05 -0.87 11.07
N ASN A 124 -7.07 -1.72 10.76
CA ASN A 124 -7.03 -3.08 11.29
C ASN A 124 -6.53 -3.10 12.76
N ASP A 125 -6.42 -4.28 13.37
CA ASP A 125 -6.04 -4.43 14.78
C ASP A 125 -4.60 -3.99 15.09
N PHE A 126 -3.74 -3.83 14.06
CA PHE A 126 -2.42 -3.22 14.21
C PHE A 126 -2.43 -1.68 14.06
N GLY A 127 -3.60 -1.07 13.87
CA GLY A 127 -3.74 0.36 13.66
C GLY A 127 -3.36 0.82 12.25
N LEU A 128 -3.28 -0.10 11.28
CA LEU A 128 -2.93 0.22 9.90
C LEU A 128 -4.19 0.50 9.07
N TYR A 129 -4.17 1.64 8.39
CA TYR A 129 -5.26 2.11 7.52
C TYR A 129 -5.02 1.68 6.07
N ASP A 130 -6.12 1.62 5.31
CA ASP A 130 -6.14 1.45 3.85
C ASP A 130 -5.37 0.20 3.36
N MET A 131 -5.37 -0.87 4.18
CA MET A 131 -4.79 -2.17 3.81
C MET A 131 -5.66 -2.95 2.80
N SER A 132 -6.81 -2.40 2.41
CA SER A 132 -7.71 -2.89 1.37
C SER A 132 -8.36 -1.72 0.67
N GLY A 133 -8.22 -1.63 -0.64
CA GLY A 133 -8.77 -0.55 -1.45
C GLY A 133 -7.96 0.74 -1.39
N ASN A 134 -8.54 1.84 -1.84
CA ASN A 134 -7.93 3.12 -2.10
C ASN A 134 -6.87 3.02 -3.21
N VAL A 135 -5.63 2.65 -2.92
CA VAL A 135 -4.59 2.37 -3.92
C VAL A 135 -3.94 1.02 -3.68
N ALA A 136 -3.63 0.30 -4.76
CA ALA A 136 -2.77 -0.87 -4.67
C ALA A 136 -1.35 -0.43 -4.33
N GLU A 137 -0.59 -1.25 -3.60
CA GLU A 137 0.69 -0.85 -3.04
C GLU A 137 1.83 -1.71 -3.53
N TRP A 138 2.90 -1.07 -4.00
CA TRP A 138 4.13 -1.73 -4.38
C TRP A 138 4.77 -2.47 -3.20
N CYS A 139 5.14 -3.75 -3.45
CA CYS A 139 6.01 -4.52 -2.58
C CYS A 139 7.42 -4.66 -3.17
N GLU A 140 8.38 -5.09 -2.35
CA GLU A 140 9.79 -5.27 -2.79
C GLU A 140 9.95 -6.47 -3.74
N ASP A 141 9.07 -7.47 -3.63
CA ASP A 141 9.17 -8.75 -4.32
C ASP A 141 8.94 -8.64 -5.83
N ALA A 142 9.68 -9.44 -6.60
CA ALA A 142 9.31 -9.80 -7.95
C ALA A 142 8.09 -10.75 -7.91
N TYR A 143 7.23 -10.66 -8.92
CA TYR A 143 6.05 -11.52 -8.98
C TYR A 143 6.40 -12.92 -9.46
N ILE A 144 5.86 -13.92 -8.80
CA ILE A 144 5.90 -15.33 -9.18
C ILE A 144 4.53 -15.96 -8.91
N ASP A 145 4.05 -16.80 -9.81
CA ASP A 145 2.72 -17.43 -9.69
C ASP A 145 2.61 -18.34 -8.47
N SER A 146 3.72 -19.00 -8.09
CA SER A 146 3.75 -19.88 -6.92
C SER A 146 4.78 -19.42 -5.90
N TYR A 147 4.36 -19.29 -4.64
CA TYR A 147 5.22 -18.91 -3.53
C TYR A 147 6.12 -20.04 -3.00
N ASN A 148 5.91 -21.27 -3.48
CA ASN A 148 6.62 -22.48 -3.02
C ASN A 148 8.15 -22.36 -2.97
N PRO A 149 8.84 -21.68 -3.90
CA PRO A 149 10.30 -21.58 -3.84
C PRO A 149 10.86 -20.82 -2.63
N VAL A 150 10.07 -19.92 -2.03
CA VAL A 150 10.55 -18.98 -0.97
C VAL A 150 9.88 -19.18 0.39
N VAL A 151 8.94 -20.11 0.52
CA VAL A 151 8.09 -20.29 1.70
C VAL A 151 8.87 -20.75 2.96
N TRP A 152 10.12 -21.17 2.82
CA TRP A 152 10.93 -21.72 3.90
C TRP A 152 11.63 -20.68 4.79
N ASP A 153 11.63 -19.41 4.35
CA ASP A 153 12.21 -18.32 5.13
C ASP A 153 11.20 -17.70 6.10
N LEU A 154 11.70 -17.18 7.23
CA LEU A 154 10.86 -16.48 8.23
C LEU A 154 10.26 -15.18 7.69
N ASN A 155 10.95 -14.51 6.78
CA ASN A 155 10.46 -13.35 6.02
C ASN A 155 10.79 -13.59 4.56
N PRO A 156 9.99 -14.42 3.88
CA PRO A 156 10.27 -14.79 2.51
C PRO A 156 10.20 -13.58 1.58
N ILE A 157 11.16 -13.49 0.68
CA ILE A 157 11.19 -12.49 -0.37
C ILE A 157 11.68 -13.15 -1.67
N TYR A 158 10.94 -12.97 -2.73
CA TYR A 158 11.38 -13.40 -4.05
C TYR A 158 12.05 -12.25 -4.80
N ARG A 159 13.34 -12.38 -5.05
CA ARG A 159 14.14 -11.43 -5.82
C ARG A 159 14.54 -12.04 -7.15
N ASP A 160 14.18 -11.32 -8.21
CA ASP A 160 14.58 -11.63 -9.57
C ASP A 160 14.77 -10.32 -10.33
N ASP A 161 16.01 -9.99 -10.63
CA ASP A 161 16.38 -8.74 -11.30
C ASP A 161 16.01 -8.76 -12.79
N GLN A 162 15.82 -9.94 -13.37
CA GLN A 162 15.39 -10.11 -14.75
C GLN A 162 13.87 -10.04 -14.90
N ASN A 163 13.12 -10.15 -13.80
CA ASN A 163 11.68 -10.08 -13.81
C ASN A 163 11.21 -8.63 -13.59
N ASP A 164 10.62 -8.08 -14.63
CA ASP A 164 10.07 -6.72 -14.60
C ASP A 164 8.72 -6.62 -13.87
N GLN A 165 8.06 -7.75 -13.61
CA GLN A 165 6.81 -7.79 -12.86
C GLN A 165 7.10 -7.71 -11.36
N LYS A 166 6.53 -6.69 -10.69
CA LYS A 166 6.64 -6.49 -9.25
C LYS A 166 5.28 -6.65 -8.59
N VAL A 167 5.31 -7.22 -7.39
CA VAL A 167 4.08 -7.48 -6.62
C VAL A 167 3.42 -6.16 -6.23
N ILE A 168 2.10 -6.10 -6.42
CA ILE A 168 1.22 -5.09 -5.82
C ILE A 168 0.15 -5.78 -4.99
N ARG A 169 -0.24 -5.16 -3.89
CA ARG A 169 -1.18 -5.71 -2.90
C ARG A 169 -2.27 -4.71 -2.54
N GLY A 170 -3.36 -5.21 -1.93
CA GLY A 170 -4.45 -4.40 -1.37
C GLY A 170 -5.56 -4.03 -2.33
N GLY A 171 -5.31 -4.06 -3.63
CA GLY A 171 -6.25 -3.57 -4.64
C GLY A 171 -6.53 -2.08 -4.50
N SER A 172 -7.40 -1.53 -5.33
CA SER A 172 -7.58 -0.08 -5.44
C SER A 172 -9.04 0.33 -5.66
N TRP A 173 -9.28 1.64 -5.69
CA TRP A 173 -10.59 2.24 -5.97
C TRP A 173 -11.25 1.74 -7.27
N LYS A 174 -10.47 1.29 -8.26
CA LYS A 174 -11.00 0.76 -9.53
C LYS A 174 -11.32 -0.74 -9.49
N ASP A 175 -10.84 -1.45 -8.46
CA ASP A 175 -10.88 -2.89 -8.40
C ASP A 175 -12.11 -3.40 -7.67
N ILE A 176 -12.62 -4.58 -8.07
CA ILE A 176 -13.75 -5.23 -7.42
C ILE A 176 -13.33 -5.91 -6.10
N ALA A 177 -14.29 -6.29 -5.29
CA ALA A 177 -14.10 -6.87 -3.95
C ALA A 177 -13.10 -8.03 -3.87
N PHE A 178 -12.92 -8.82 -4.93
CA PHE A 178 -11.93 -9.89 -5.00
C PHE A 178 -10.49 -9.37 -4.91
N PHE A 179 -10.18 -8.27 -5.60
CA PHE A 179 -8.81 -7.75 -5.63
C PHE A 179 -8.39 -7.03 -4.35
N ILE A 180 -9.36 -6.62 -3.51
CA ILE A 180 -9.06 -6.01 -2.21
C ILE A 180 -9.01 -7.02 -1.06
N GLU A 181 -9.10 -8.33 -1.34
CA GLU A 181 -8.89 -9.39 -0.35
C GLU A 181 -7.43 -9.46 0.08
N VAL A 182 -7.18 -9.70 1.37
CA VAL A 182 -5.82 -9.73 1.95
C VAL A 182 -4.90 -10.71 1.22
N ALA A 183 -5.41 -11.89 0.83
CA ALA A 183 -4.63 -12.93 0.18
C ALA A 183 -4.48 -12.75 -1.34
N THR A 184 -5.18 -11.78 -1.96
CA THR A 184 -5.12 -11.62 -3.41
C THR A 184 -3.79 -11.00 -3.82
N ARG A 185 -3.12 -11.67 -4.75
CA ARG A 185 -1.83 -11.31 -5.31
C ARG A 185 -2.00 -10.82 -6.74
N THR A 186 -1.42 -9.69 -7.05
CA THR A 186 -1.37 -9.15 -8.41
C THR A 186 0.00 -8.54 -8.68
N PHE A 187 0.24 -8.14 -9.92
CA PHE A 187 1.49 -7.49 -10.30
C PHE A 187 1.26 -6.34 -11.27
N GLU A 188 2.28 -5.50 -11.38
CA GLU A 188 2.42 -4.52 -12.46
C GLU A 188 3.91 -4.45 -12.87
N TYR A 189 4.19 -3.92 -14.03
CA TYR A 189 5.58 -3.76 -14.50
C TYR A 189 6.28 -2.62 -13.74
N LYS A 190 7.54 -2.83 -13.38
CA LYS A 190 8.32 -1.96 -12.48
C LYS A 190 8.45 -0.50 -12.94
N ASP A 191 8.38 -0.26 -14.25
CA ASP A 191 8.46 1.05 -14.90
C ASP A 191 7.09 1.72 -15.12
N SER A 192 6.00 0.98 -14.85
CA SER A 192 4.64 1.49 -15.02
C SER A 192 4.29 2.53 -13.96
N THR A 193 3.56 3.56 -14.40
CA THR A 193 3.00 4.58 -13.51
C THR A 193 1.48 4.58 -13.65
N ARG A 194 0.77 4.15 -12.61
CA ARG A 194 -0.69 4.01 -12.61
C ARG A 194 -1.34 4.94 -11.59
N ALA A 195 -2.47 5.53 -11.95
CA ALA A 195 -3.26 6.41 -11.07
C ALA A 195 -3.90 5.66 -9.87
N PHE A 196 -3.78 4.35 -9.82
CA PHE A 196 -4.35 3.48 -8.80
C PHE A 196 -3.28 2.69 -8.03
N ILE A 197 -1.99 2.98 -8.26
CA ILE A 197 -0.87 2.33 -7.56
C ILE A 197 -0.07 3.39 -6.82
N GLY A 198 0.12 3.14 -5.53
CA GLY A 198 0.96 3.89 -4.63
C GLY A 198 1.94 2.97 -3.88
N PHE A 199 2.38 3.37 -2.71
CA PHE A 199 3.24 2.55 -1.86
C PHE A 199 3.21 3.01 -0.42
N ARG A 200 3.58 2.12 0.48
CA ARG A 200 3.96 2.44 1.86
C ARG A 200 5.40 2.05 2.14
N THR A 201 5.97 2.63 3.18
CA THR A 201 7.34 2.31 3.60
C THR A 201 7.34 1.43 4.83
N ALA A 202 8.29 0.52 4.90
CA ALA A 202 8.62 -0.28 6.07
C ALA A 202 10.05 -0.01 6.51
N MET A 203 10.37 -0.33 7.76
CA MET A 203 11.74 -0.35 8.27
C MET A 203 11.92 -1.53 9.22
N PRO A 204 13.14 -2.05 9.40
CA PRO A 204 13.41 -3.08 10.38
C PRO A 204 13.06 -2.65 11.80
N HIS A 205 12.52 -3.59 12.59
CA HIS A 205 12.23 -3.34 14.01
C HIS A 205 13.54 -3.25 14.82
N LEU A 206 13.68 -2.19 15.62
CA LEU A 206 14.89 -1.95 16.44
C LEU A 206 14.97 -2.80 17.72
N GLY A 207 14.00 -3.66 17.96
CA GLY A 207 13.89 -4.38 19.23
C GLY A 207 13.23 -3.50 20.33
N ARG A 208 12.76 -4.13 21.39
CA ARG A 208 12.37 -3.41 22.60
C ARG A 208 13.63 -3.07 23.41
N ASN A 209 13.79 -1.83 23.80
CA ASN A 209 14.60 -1.53 24.97
C ASN A 209 13.96 -2.23 26.18
N LEU A 210 14.64 -3.24 26.72
CA LEU A 210 14.20 -3.93 27.93
C LEU A 210 14.47 -3.12 29.22
N GLU A 211 14.92 -1.88 29.09
CA GLU A 211 15.10 -0.95 30.19
C GLU A 211 13.77 -0.24 30.49
N GLY A 212 12.89 -0.91 31.22
CA GLY A 212 11.59 -0.34 31.60
C GLY A 212 10.58 -1.33 32.16
N PHE A 213 11.03 -2.27 33.00
CA PHE A 213 10.19 -2.99 33.96
C PHE A 213 10.71 -2.75 35.38
#